data_6d5fefb820c99f227da8079e9da101d9
#
_entry.id   6d5fefb820c99f227da8079e9da101d9
#
_cell.length_a   1.000
_cell.length_b   1.000
_cell.length_c   1.000
_cell.angle_alpha   90.00
_cell.angle_beta   90.00
_cell.angle_gamma   90.00
#
_symmetry.space_group_name_H-M   'P 1'
#
loop_
_entity.id
_entity.type
_entity.pdbx_description
1 polymer ?
#
loop_
_entity_poly.entity_id
_entity_poly.type
_entity_poly.pdbx_seq_one_letter_code
_entity_poly.pdbx_strand_id
1 'polypeptide(L)'
;MLFRSLPHPIDAGLAALEMQGTVARMKSRGDPLRLPSLELRIGIHTGPVISGVVGNRRFAFDIWGDAVNIASFMEAHCLAGRINVSDIVAGHAKALFELEPRGPVEAKHERAHEMFFLNRLKPEFSSDQHGQRPNETFAAEYDRLTGRPPSQLTEDLSSP
;
A
#
# COMPACT_ATOMS: atom_id res chain seq x y z
N MET A 1 15.76 8.83 -15.50
CA MET A 1 15.80 9.40 -14.14
C MET A 1 15.39 8.30 -13.18
N LEU A 2 16.31 7.78 -12.40
CA LEU A 2 16.07 6.65 -11.49
C LEU A 2 15.49 7.24 -10.20
N PHE A 3 14.21 7.13 -9.97
CA PHE A 3 13.60 7.45 -8.68
C PHE A 3 13.97 6.33 -7.68
N ARG A 4 15.06 6.48 -7.00
CA ARG A 4 15.40 5.70 -5.83
C ARG A 4 14.76 6.36 -4.62
N SER A 5 13.54 5.98 -4.31
CA SER A 5 12.91 6.39 -3.07
C SER A 5 12.61 5.14 -2.25
N LEU A 6 13.36 4.95 -1.19
CA LEU A 6 13.19 3.89 -0.19
C LEU A 6 11.86 3.94 0.60
N PRO A 7 11.16 5.10 0.70
CA PRO A 7 9.92 5.18 1.48
C PRO A 7 8.67 4.63 0.79
N HIS A 8 8.62 4.51 -0.52
CA HIS A 8 7.40 4.14 -1.26
C HIS A 8 6.62 2.91 -0.73
N PRO A 9 7.24 1.79 -0.33
CA PRO A 9 6.48 0.67 0.21
C PRO A 9 5.78 0.98 1.53
N ILE A 10 6.41 1.79 2.39
CA ILE A 10 5.84 2.22 3.67
C ILE A 10 4.69 3.19 3.43
N ASP A 11 4.88 4.17 2.56
CA ASP A 11 3.87 5.17 2.19
C ASP A 11 2.65 4.50 1.54
N ALA A 12 2.89 3.54 0.63
CA ALA A 12 1.82 2.76 0.02
C ALA A 12 1.06 1.93 1.06
N GLY A 13 1.74 1.37 2.06
CA GLY A 13 1.13 0.66 3.18
C GLY A 13 0.24 1.57 4.03
N LEU A 14 0.70 2.78 4.36
CA LEU A 14 -0.09 3.78 5.09
C LEU A 14 -1.33 4.19 4.31
N ALA A 15 -1.17 4.53 3.02
CA ALA A 15 -2.29 4.90 2.15
C ALA A 15 -3.32 3.77 2.06
N ALA A 16 -2.86 2.52 1.94
CA ALA A 16 -3.74 1.36 1.89
C ALA A 16 -4.54 1.16 3.19
N LEU A 17 -3.92 1.35 4.36
CA LEU A 17 -4.62 1.32 5.65
C LEU A 17 -5.66 2.43 5.77
N GLU A 18 -5.33 3.65 5.34
CA GLU A 18 -6.27 4.77 5.35
C GLU A 18 -7.46 4.53 4.42
N MET A 19 -7.24 4.00 3.22
CA MET A 19 -8.29 3.61 2.28
C MET A 19 -9.22 2.56 2.90
N GLN A 20 -8.69 1.50 3.51
CA GLN A 20 -9.48 0.47 4.22
C GLN A 20 -10.25 1.08 5.39
N GLY A 21 -9.62 1.92 6.20
CA GLY A 21 -10.26 2.62 7.32
C GLY A 21 -11.39 3.54 6.85
N THR A 22 -11.22 4.21 5.73
CA THR A 22 -12.25 5.07 5.14
C THR A 22 -13.47 4.27 4.71
N VAL A 23 -13.28 3.16 4.02
CA VAL A 23 -14.38 2.26 3.64
C VAL A 23 -15.09 1.68 4.87
N ALA A 24 -14.34 1.28 5.90
CA ALA A 24 -14.91 0.79 7.15
C ALA A 24 -15.77 1.86 7.85
N ARG A 25 -15.31 3.12 7.89
CA ARG A 25 -16.08 4.25 8.43
C ARG A 25 -17.32 4.56 7.61
N MET A 26 -17.28 4.45 6.28
CA MET A 26 -18.45 4.61 5.42
C MET A 26 -19.51 3.55 5.73
N LYS A 27 -19.12 2.29 5.87
CA LYS A 27 -19.99 1.19 6.25
C LYS A 27 -20.67 1.42 7.61
N SER A 28 -19.90 1.87 8.63
CA SER A 28 -20.42 2.04 10.00
C SER A 28 -21.41 3.21 10.16
N ARG A 29 -21.31 4.24 9.31
CA ARG A 29 -22.19 5.42 9.35
C ARG A 29 -23.55 5.21 8.70
N GLY A 30 -23.83 4.03 8.14
CA GLY A 30 -25.00 3.79 7.33
C GLY A 30 -24.88 4.54 6.00
N ASP A 31 -24.83 3.82 4.89
CA ASP A 31 -24.67 4.43 3.58
C ASP A 31 -25.93 5.21 3.18
N PRO A 32 -25.90 6.57 3.15
CA PRO A 32 -27.04 7.38 2.74
C PRO A 32 -27.40 7.14 1.27
N LEU A 33 -26.48 6.59 0.46
CA LEU A 33 -26.67 6.32 -0.97
C LEU A 33 -27.12 4.88 -1.24
N ARG A 34 -27.30 4.04 -0.19
CA ARG A 34 -27.62 2.60 -0.30
C ARG A 34 -26.72 1.85 -1.28
N LEU A 35 -25.44 2.22 -1.33
CA LEU A 35 -24.47 1.51 -2.17
C LEU A 35 -24.29 0.08 -1.65
N PRO A 36 -24.08 -0.91 -2.55
CA PRO A 36 -23.79 -2.26 -2.13
C PRO A 36 -22.53 -2.25 -1.26
N SER A 37 -22.42 -3.19 -0.31
CA SER A 37 -21.28 -3.30 0.61
C SER A 37 -19.97 -3.28 -0.18
N LEU A 38 -19.28 -2.13 -0.16
CA LEU A 38 -18.00 -1.96 -0.83
C LEU A 38 -16.91 -2.63 0.01
N GLU A 39 -16.12 -3.48 -0.61
CA GLU A 39 -14.94 -4.10 -0.03
C GLU A 39 -13.75 -3.92 -0.95
N LEU A 40 -12.71 -3.27 -0.43
CA LEU A 40 -11.49 -3.07 -1.21
C LEU A 40 -10.59 -4.29 -1.12
N ARG A 41 -10.03 -4.68 -2.26
CA ARG A 41 -8.85 -5.51 -2.34
C ARG A 41 -7.69 -4.61 -2.77
N ILE A 42 -6.57 -4.70 -2.07
CA ILE A 42 -5.40 -3.89 -2.37
C ILE A 42 -4.21 -4.81 -2.54
N GLY A 43 -3.50 -4.68 -3.67
CA GLY A 43 -2.25 -5.37 -3.94
C GLY A 43 -1.11 -4.37 -4.01
N ILE A 44 0.00 -4.62 -3.30
CA ILE A 44 1.16 -3.75 -3.28
C ILE A 44 2.41 -4.54 -3.67
N HIS A 45 3.13 -4.01 -4.65
CA HIS A 45 4.44 -4.48 -5.03
C HIS A 45 5.35 -3.28 -5.35
N THR A 46 6.64 -3.46 -5.24
CA THR A 46 7.65 -2.47 -5.62
C THR A 46 8.68 -3.08 -6.55
N GLY A 47 9.05 -2.35 -7.58
CA GLY A 47 10.02 -2.80 -8.58
C GLY A 47 10.23 -1.74 -9.67
N PRO A 48 11.13 -1.98 -10.62
CA PRO A 48 11.38 -1.07 -11.71
C PRO A 48 10.17 -1.01 -12.66
N VAL A 49 9.85 0.19 -13.11
CA VAL A 49 8.83 0.46 -14.12
C VAL A 49 9.36 1.38 -15.20
N ILE A 50 8.82 1.26 -16.40
CA ILE A 50 9.01 2.20 -17.49
C ILE A 50 7.76 3.05 -17.55
N SER A 51 7.91 4.36 -17.61
CA SER A 51 6.80 5.30 -17.75
C SER A 51 6.92 6.11 -19.03
N GLY A 52 5.81 6.43 -19.65
CA GLY A 52 5.81 7.21 -20.88
C GLY A 52 4.42 7.67 -21.28
N VAL A 53 4.40 8.54 -22.31
CA VAL A 53 3.17 9.01 -22.92
C VAL A 53 2.89 8.19 -24.16
N VAL A 54 1.71 7.61 -24.25
CA VAL A 54 1.24 6.84 -25.40
C VAL A 54 0.04 7.53 -26.05
N GLY A 55 -0.08 7.33 -27.38
CA GLY A 55 -1.19 7.81 -28.17
C GLY A 55 -0.77 8.81 -29.25
N ASN A 56 -1.59 8.88 -30.30
CA ASN A 56 -1.39 9.81 -31.43
C ASN A 56 -2.49 10.87 -31.55
N ARG A 57 -3.65 10.63 -30.95
CA ARG A 57 -4.78 11.57 -30.91
C ARG A 57 -5.22 11.93 -29.49
N ARG A 58 -5.06 10.99 -28.56
CA ARG A 58 -5.26 11.21 -27.12
C ARG A 58 -4.01 10.71 -26.43
N PHE A 59 -3.32 11.62 -25.78
CA PHE A 59 -2.12 11.30 -25.01
C PHE A 59 -2.55 10.80 -23.63
N ALA A 60 -2.09 9.61 -23.25
CA ALA A 60 -2.24 9.05 -21.92
C ALA A 60 -0.85 8.77 -21.35
N PHE A 61 -0.60 9.20 -20.13
CA PHE A 61 0.58 8.76 -19.38
C PHE A 61 0.29 7.36 -18.82
N ASP A 62 1.21 6.45 -19.03
CA ASP A 62 1.05 5.07 -18.59
C ASP A 62 2.37 4.50 -18.05
N ILE A 63 2.29 3.39 -17.32
CA ILE A 63 3.43 2.70 -16.72
C ILE A 63 3.41 1.23 -17.12
N TRP A 64 4.59 0.69 -17.41
CA TRP A 64 4.76 -0.72 -17.80
C TRP A 64 5.91 -1.36 -17.03
N GLY A 65 5.87 -2.66 -16.88
CA GLY A 65 6.92 -3.46 -16.30
C GLY A 65 6.38 -4.62 -15.47
N ASP A 66 7.23 -5.57 -15.15
CA ASP A 66 6.86 -6.74 -14.35
C ASP A 66 6.31 -6.34 -12.97
N ALA A 67 6.78 -5.23 -12.42
CA ALA A 67 6.28 -4.71 -11.14
C ALA A 67 4.77 -4.39 -11.19
N VAL A 68 4.26 -3.90 -12.33
CA VAL A 68 2.83 -3.62 -12.52
C VAL A 68 2.03 -4.93 -12.55
N ASN A 69 2.54 -5.92 -13.26
CA ASN A 69 1.90 -7.24 -13.37
C ASN A 69 1.86 -7.94 -12.00
N ILE A 70 2.96 -7.88 -11.24
CA ILE A 70 3.03 -8.47 -9.91
C ILE A 70 2.08 -7.73 -8.94
N ALA A 71 1.99 -6.41 -8.98
CA ALA A 71 1.04 -5.66 -8.16
C ALA A 71 -0.42 -6.05 -8.46
N SER A 72 -0.76 -6.20 -9.76
CA SER A 72 -2.06 -6.68 -10.20
C SER A 72 -2.32 -8.12 -9.72
N PHE A 73 -1.30 -8.99 -9.77
CA PHE A 73 -1.38 -10.35 -9.26
C PHE A 73 -1.62 -10.37 -7.73
N MET A 74 -0.95 -9.49 -6.97
CA MET A 74 -1.18 -9.33 -5.53
C MET A 74 -2.64 -8.94 -5.25
N GLU A 75 -3.21 -7.99 -6.02
CA GLU A 75 -4.61 -7.57 -5.89
C GLU A 75 -5.58 -8.70 -6.24
N ALA A 76 -5.38 -9.36 -7.38
CA ALA A 76 -6.26 -10.43 -7.86
C ALA A 76 -6.38 -11.61 -6.88
N HIS A 77 -5.30 -11.91 -6.15
CA HIS A 77 -5.24 -12.97 -5.14
C HIS A 77 -5.50 -12.45 -3.72
N CYS A 78 -5.85 -11.16 -3.56
CA CYS A 78 -6.20 -10.60 -2.27
C CYS A 78 -7.62 -11.00 -1.85
N LEU A 79 -7.82 -11.14 -0.55
CA LEU A 79 -9.17 -11.29 0.01
C LEU A 79 -9.85 -9.91 0.12
N ALA A 80 -11.15 -9.89 -0.03
CA ALA A 80 -11.95 -8.69 0.16
C ALA A 80 -11.72 -8.09 1.57
N GLY A 81 -11.54 -6.79 1.64
CA GLY A 81 -11.26 -6.10 2.89
C GLY A 81 -9.81 -6.23 3.39
N ARG A 82 -8.89 -6.81 2.62
CA ARG A 82 -7.50 -7.02 3.03
C ARG A 82 -6.52 -6.28 2.13
N ILE A 83 -5.29 -6.15 2.60
CA ILE A 83 -4.14 -5.60 1.87
C ILE A 83 -3.14 -6.72 1.69
N ASN A 84 -2.80 -7.06 0.45
CA ASN A 84 -1.86 -8.10 0.08
C ASN A 84 -0.56 -7.47 -0.42
N VAL A 85 0.58 -7.91 0.09
CA VAL A 85 1.87 -7.36 -0.26
C VAL A 85 2.85 -8.47 -0.64
N SER A 86 3.78 -8.17 -1.54
CA SER A 86 4.86 -9.09 -1.89
C SER A 86 5.92 -9.17 -0.78
N ASP A 87 6.76 -10.19 -0.85
CA ASP A 87 7.93 -10.40 0.02
C ASP A 87 8.87 -9.19 0.06
N ILE A 88 9.10 -8.55 -1.09
CA ILE A 88 9.93 -7.33 -1.19
C ILE A 88 9.30 -6.19 -0.37
N VAL A 89 7.99 -5.95 -0.53
CA VAL A 89 7.27 -4.94 0.25
C VAL A 89 7.24 -5.31 1.72
N ALA A 90 7.00 -6.58 2.05
CA ALA A 90 7.03 -7.07 3.43
C ALA A 90 8.40 -6.85 4.08
N GLY A 91 9.49 -7.05 3.34
CA GLY A 91 10.85 -6.78 3.80
C GLY A 91 11.07 -5.32 4.24
N HIS A 92 10.50 -4.37 3.51
CA HIS A 92 10.55 -2.93 3.85
C HIS A 92 9.57 -2.55 4.97
N ALA A 93 8.38 -3.17 5.00
CA ALA A 93 7.29 -2.81 5.89
C ALA A 93 7.39 -3.45 7.29
N LYS A 94 8.08 -4.58 7.44
CA LYS A 94 8.12 -5.40 8.68
C LYS A 94 8.57 -4.67 9.95
N ALA A 95 9.31 -3.58 9.81
CA ALA A 95 9.74 -2.79 10.96
C ALA A 95 8.55 -2.07 11.61
N LEU A 96 7.60 -1.56 10.81
CA LEU A 96 6.54 -0.65 11.21
C LEU A 96 5.15 -1.29 11.23
N PHE A 97 4.92 -2.34 10.43
CA PHE A 97 3.60 -2.96 10.26
C PHE A 97 3.56 -4.40 10.82
N GLU A 98 2.39 -4.81 11.23
CA GLU A 98 2.08 -6.22 11.49
C GLU A 98 1.76 -6.91 10.18
N LEU A 99 2.55 -7.93 9.86
CA LEU A 99 2.44 -8.73 8.65
C LEU A 99 2.07 -10.17 8.99
N GLU A 100 1.17 -10.75 8.22
CA GLU A 100 0.71 -12.13 8.34
C GLU A 100 1.13 -12.91 7.09
N PRO A 101 2.02 -13.92 7.19
CA PRO A 101 2.40 -14.73 6.04
C PRO A 101 1.21 -15.50 5.47
N ARG A 102 1.09 -15.52 4.14
CA ARG A 102 0.11 -16.34 3.42
C ARG A 102 0.73 -17.56 2.75
N GLY A 103 2.05 -17.56 2.63
CA GLY A 103 2.79 -18.53 1.84
C GLY A 103 2.79 -18.24 0.34
N PRO A 104 3.40 -19.14 -0.46
CA PRO A 104 3.53 -18.97 -1.88
C PRO A 104 2.19 -19.15 -2.60
N VAL A 105 1.89 -18.25 -3.54
CA VAL A 105 0.74 -18.36 -4.45
C VAL A 105 1.27 -18.56 -5.86
N GLU A 106 0.83 -19.64 -6.51
CA GLU A 106 1.27 -19.98 -7.85
C GLU A 106 0.60 -19.07 -8.89
N ALA A 107 1.40 -18.52 -9.78
CA ALA A 107 0.95 -17.88 -11.00
C ALA A 107 1.04 -18.86 -12.18
N LYS A 108 0.04 -18.81 -13.06
CA LYS A 108 -0.11 -19.73 -14.21
C LYS A 108 1.02 -19.61 -15.24
N HIS A 109 2.19 -19.58 -15.12
CA HIS A 109 3.36 -19.47 -16.00
C HIS A 109 4.50 -18.65 -15.39
N GLU A 110 4.42 -18.31 -14.08
CA GLU A 110 5.45 -17.55 -13.40
C GLU A 110 5.88 -18.26 -12.11
N ARG A 111 6.96 -17.79 -11.49
CA ARG A 111 7.37 -18.29 -10.17
C ARG A 111 6.30 -17.97 -9.14
N ALA A 112 6.12 -18.89 -8.19
CA ALA A 112 5.28 -18.63 -7.03
C ALA A 112 5.76 -17.37 -6.29
N HIS A 113 4.83 -16.49 -5.93
CA HIS A 113 5.11 -15.27 -5.18
C HIS A 113 4.76 -15.49 -3.71
N GLU A 114 5.73 -15.26 -2.83
CA GLU A 114 5.47 -15.17 -1.40
C GLU A 114 4.61 -13.95 -1.11
N MET A 115 3.51 -14.17 -0.38
CA MET A 115 2.54 -13.14 -0.07
C MET A 115 2.36 -12.96 1.42
N PHE A 116 2.06 -11.73 1.80
CA PHE A 116 1.76 -11.35 3.18
C PHE A 116 0.53 -10.45 3.21
N PHE A 117 -0.32 -10.61 4.23
CA PHE A 117 -1.29 -9.57 4.54
C PHE A 117 -0.62 -8.49 5.38
N LEU A 118 -0.82 -7.23 5.01
CA LEU A 118 -0.49 -6.08 5.82
C LEU A 118 -1.74 -5.73 6.63
N ASN A 119 -1.68 -5.97 7.95
CA ASN A 119 -2.86 -5.89 8.82
C ASN A 119 -3.05 -4.50 9.41
N ARG A 120 -1.99 -3.94 10.00
CA ARG A 120 -2.04 -2.63 10.70
C ARG A 120 -0.63 -2.15 11.04
N LEU A 121 -0.50 -0.94 11.52
CA LEU A 121 0.68 -0.48 12.24
C LEU A 121 0.85 -1.30 13.51
N LYS A 122 2.10 -1.57 13.90
CA LYS A 122 2.37 -2.15 15.21
C LYS A 122 1.89 -1.22 16.33
N PRO A 123 1.49 -1.75 17.50
CA PRO A 123 0.92 -0.94 18.57
C PRO A 123 1.79 0.23 19.00
N GLU A 124 3.10 0.05 19.05
CA GLU A 124 4.07 1.08 19.43
C GLU A 124 4.14 2.26 18.44
N PHE A 125 3.69 2.06 17.21
CA PHE A 125 3.72 3.03 16.12
C PHE A 125 2.35 3.64 15.80
N SER A 126 1.31 3.24 16.52
CA SER A 126 -0.04 3.72 16.26
C SER A 126 -0.56 4.63 17.37
N SER A 127 -1.30 5.66 16.98
CA SER A 127 -2.05 6.54 17.88
C SER A 127 -3.48 6.06 18.14
N ASP A 128 -3.96 5.05 17.42
CA ASP A 128 -5.30 4.48 17.58
C ASP A 128 -5.26 2.96 17.81
N GLN A 129 -6.35 2.42 18.34
CA GLN A 129 -6.48 1.01 18.66
C GLN A 129 -6.54 0.10 17.42
N HIS A 130 -6.86 0.67 16.26
CA HIS A 130 -7.00 -0.07 15.01
C HIS A 130 -5.67 -0.17 14.22
N GLY A 131 -4.64 0.57 14.65
CA GLY A 131 -3.35 0.57 13.96
C GLY A 131 -3.40 1.27 12.59
N GLN A 132 -4.27 2.26 12.43
CA GLN A 132 -4.45 2.96 11.17
C GLN A 132 -3.76 4.34 11.12
N ARG A 133 -3.51 4.94 12.27
CA ARG A 133 -2.95 6.30 12.38
C ARG A 133 -1.57 6.25 13.02
N PRO A 134 -0.54 6.74 12.33
CA PRO A 134 0.80 6.81 12.90
C PRO A 134 0.85 7.79 14.09
N ASN A 135 1.81 7.54 15.00
CA ASN A 135 2.15 8.40 16.12
C ASN A 135 3.55 9.02 15.95
N GLU A 136 4.02 9.77 16.94
CA GLU A 136 5.35 10.40 16.91
C GLU A 136 6.50 9.39 16.85
N THR A 137 6.34 8.23 17.49
CA THR A 137 7.33 7.16 17.46
C THR A 137 7.46 6.57 16.04
N PHE A 138 6.33 6.45 15.33
CA PHE A 138 6.35 6.09 13.91
C PHE A 138 7.13 7.11 13.10
N ALA A 139 6.89 8.42 13.32
CA ALA A 139 7.57 9.47 12.57
C ALA A 139 9.10 9.40 12.75
N ALA A 140 9.58 9.22 13.98
CA ALA A 140 11.00 9.09 14.28
C ALA A 140 11.63 7.84 13.61
N GLU A 141 10.95 6.70 13.66
CA GLU A 141 11.44 5.46 13.04
C GLU A 141 11.37 5.51 11.51
N TYR A 142 10.33 6.12 10.96
CA TYR A 142 10.20 6.39 9.53
C TYR A 142 11.38 7.23 9.01
N ASP A 143 11.72 8.30 9.72
CA ASP A 143 12.88 9.14 9.41
C ASP A 143 14.18 8.35 9.43
N ARG A 144 14.37 7.55 10.47
CA ARG A 144 15.55 6.70 10.60
C ARG A 144 15.69 5.72 9.43
N LEU A 145 14.59 5.15 8.97
CA LEU A 145 14.56 4.16 7.89
C LEU A 145 14.68 4.77 6.50
N THR A 146 14.16 5.98 6.31
CA THR A 146 14.01 6.59 4.98
C THR A 146 14.97 7.75 4.74
N GLY A 147 15.52 8.33 5.81
CA GLY A 147 16.33 9.55 5.76
C GLY A 147 15.54 10.80 5.33
N ARG A 148 14.22 10.77 5.49
CA ARG A 148 13.32 11.90 5.20
C ARG A 148 12.71 12.43 6.50
N PRO A 149 12.69 13.76 6.74
CA PRO A 149 12.03 14.30 7.90
C PRO A 149 10.49 14.16 7.80
N PRO A 150 9.79 13.81 8.91
CA PRO A 150 8.34 13.55 8.94
C PRO A 150 7.50 14.77 8.52
N SER A 151 8.05 15.98 8.59
CA SER A 151 7.38 17.23 8.20
C SER A 151 6.92 17.28 6.75
N GLN A 152 7.50 16.47 5.87
CA GLN A 152 7.11 16.45 4.45
C GLN A 152 5.86 15.60 4.15
N LEU A 153 5.48 14.69 5.06
CA LEU A 153 4.25 13.87 4.89
C LEU A 153 2.96 14.65 5.20
N THR A 154 3.05 15.68 6.05
CA THR A 154 1.88 16.48 6.45
C THR A 154 1.63 17.68 5.52
N GLU A 155 2.64 18.17 4.81
CA GLU A 155 2.48 19.27 3.86
C GLU A 155 1.84 18.84 2.54
N ASP A 156 2.14 17.61 2.06
CA ASP A 156 1.53 17.07 0.84
C ASP A 156 0.04 16.72 1.01
N LEU A 157 -0.44 16.50 2.24
CA LEU A 157 -1.84 16.19 2.54
C LEU A 157 -2.67 17.43 2.91
N SER A 158 -2.05 18.59 3.08
CA SER A 158 -2.72 19.85 3.47
C SER A 158 -2.77 20.90 2.36
N SER A 159 -2.24 20.61 1.19
CA SER A 159 -2.38 21.51 0.02
C SER A 159 -3.72 21.31 -0.66
N PRO A 160 -4.48 22.40 -0.90
CA PRO A 160 -5.82 22.38 -1.47
C PRO A 160 -5.88 21.90 -2.91
#